data_03c0948cc583e3efc30602b277952751
#
_entry.id   03c0948cc583e3efc30602b277952751
#
_cell.length_a   1.000
_cell.length_b   1.000
_cell.length_c   1.000
_cell.angle_alpha   90.00
_cell.angle_beta   90.00
_cell.angle_gamma   90.00
#
_symmetry.space_group_name_H-M   'P 1'
#
loop_
_entity.id
_entity.type
_entity.pdbx_description
1 polymer ?
#
loop_
_entity_poly.entity_id
_entity_poly.type
_entity_poly.pdbx_seq_one_letter_code
_entity_poly.pdbx_strand_id
1 'polypeptide(L)'
;MTAVLLGGIWGAAPTALFFAVGVIGLPVFSGGQGGFQVLMNINGGFRIGWVIGALVAGMISGRPSVTEKHITVKSIIRLSLAVLVGMLVLYLPEVFYVIGFKSAELGVLGAVKLFVAAFFAPFLAVDFVKAVVVILISLKLRPVVVQNCTVDFLL
;
A
#
# COMPACT_ATOMS: atom_id res chain seq x y z
N MET A 1 1.00 6.01 -0.12
CA MET A 1 1.71 7.30 -0.11
C MET A 1 2.26 7.62 1.28
N THR A 2 1.45 7.74 2.32
CA THR A 2 1.89 8.02 3.71
C THR A 2 2.98 7.06 4.21
N ALA A 3 2.87 5.78 3.89
CA ALA A 3 3.87 4.76 4.23
C ALA A 3 5.28 5.11 3.72
N VAL A 4 5.37 5.62 2.50
CA VAL A 4 6.64 6.00 1.87
C VAL A 4 7.11 7.38 2.33
N LEU A 5 6.20 8.31 2.61
CA LEU A 5 6.53 9.65 3.08
C LEU A 5 7.08 9.66 4.50
N LEU A 6 6.35 9.09 5.43
CA LEU A 6 6.70 9.05 6.85
C LEU A 6 7.70 7.93 7.15
N GLY A 7 7.66 6.86 6.37
CA GLY A 7 8.53 5.71 6.51
C GLY A 7 8.35 4.94 7.82
N GLY A 8 9.01 3.78 7.91
CA GLY A 8 8.91 2.91 9.06
C GLY A 8 7.49 2.42 9.32
N ILE A 9 7.24 1.95 10.53
CA ILE A 9 5.92 1.43 10.94
C ILE A 9 4.87 2.55 10.98
N TRP A 10 5.26 3.74 11.43
CA TRP A 10 4.37 4.90 11.55
C TRP A 10 3.80 5.37 10.21
N GLY A 11 4.51 5.16 9.10
CA GLY A 11 4.00 5.47 7.77
C GLY A 11 2.81 4.61 7.36
N ALA A 12 2.68 3.40 7.90
CA ALA A 12 1.55 2.51 7.66
C ALA A 12 0.35 2.78 8.57
N ALA A 13 0.53 3.49 9.69
CA ALA A 13 -0.51 3.75 10.67
C ALA A 13 -1.79 4.36 10.08
N PRO A 14 -1.74 5.37 9.19
CA PRO A 14 -2.94 5.92 8.56
C PRO A 14 -3.71 4.88 7.73
N THR A 15 -3.01 3.98 7.04
CA THR A 15 -3.63 2.90 6.26
C THR A 15 -4.29 1.87 7.17
N ALA A 16 -3.62 1.50 8.27
CA ALA A 16 -4.15 0.59 9.26
C ALA A 16 -5.38 1.18 9.97
N LEU A 17 -5.34 2.46 10.33
CA LEU A 17 -6.48 3.17 10.93
C LEU A 17 -7.67 3.23 9.96
N PHE A 18 -7.45 3.61 8.70
CA PHE A 18 -8.48 3.61 7.67
C PHE A 18 -9.14 2.24 7.52
N PHE A 19 -8.32 1.18 7.50
CA PHE A 19 -8.80 -0.19 7.43
C PHE A 19 -9.63 -0.57 8.67
N ALA A 20 -9.14 -0.28 9.88
CA ALA A 20 -9.83 -0.57 11.13
C ALA A 20 -11.20 0.13 11.21
N VAL A 21 -11.23 1.42 10.88
CA VAL A 21 -12.47 2.23 10.85
C VAL A 21 -13.48 1.66 9.87
N GLY A 22 -13.03 1.22 8.69
CA GLY A 22 -13.88 0.57 7.70
C GLY A 22 -14.43 -0.78 8.16
N VAL A 23 -13.62 -1.60 8.83
CA VAL A 23 -14.03 -2.92 9.35
C VAL A 23 -15.01 -2.79 10.52
N ILE A 24 -14.89 -1.76 11.35
CA ILE A 24 -15.85 -1.48 12.47
C ILE A 24 -17.24 -1.11 11.93
N GLY A 25 -17.36 -0.63 10.69
CA GLY A 25 -18.66 -0.39 10.06
C GLY A 25 -18.82 0.96 9.37
N LEU A 26 -17.85 1.86 9.48
CA LEU A 26 -17.93 3.13 8.76
C LEU A 26 -17.84 2.91 7.24
N PRO A 27 -18.66 3.58 6.42
CA PRO A 27 -18.76 3.37 4.98
C PRO A 27 -17.61 4.08 4.23
N VAL A 28 -16.37 3.71 4.55
CA VAL A 28 -15.16 4.33 4.00
C VAL A 28 -14.56 3.59 2.80
N PHE A 29 -15.00 2.36 2.52
CA PHE A 29 -14.55 1.61 1.36
C PHE A 29 -15.35 1.97 0.10
N SER A 30 -14.80 1.60 -1.05
CA SER A 30 -15.42 1.86 -2.36
C SER A 30 -16.87 1.38 -2.39
N GLY A 31 -17.76 2.22 -2.94
CA GLY A 31 -19.21 1.94 -2.97
C GLY A 31 -19.90 2.16 -1.64
N GLY A 32 -19.32 2.89 -0.67
CA GLY A 32 -19.90 3.14 0.63
C GLY A 32 -19.96 1.90 1.53
N GLN A 33 -19.09 0.94 1.28
CA GLN A 33 -19.03 -0.31 2.05
C GLN A 33 -18.31 -0.12 3.38
N GLY A 34 -18.76 -0.86 4.39
CA GLY A 34 -18.15 -0.94 5.71
C GLY A 34 -18.62 -2.18 6.45
N GLY A 35 -18.01 -2.44 7.62
CA GLY A 35 -18.31 -3.59 8.45
C GLY A 35 -17.45 -4.83 8.12
N PHE A 36 -17.47 -5.81 9.02
CA PHE A 36 -16.65 -7.00 8.91
C PHE A 36 -16.91 -7.82 7.62
N GLN A 37 -18.13 -7.75 7.08
CA GLN A 37 -18.52 -8.43 5.84
C GLN A 37 -17.66 -8.07 4.63
N VAL A 38 -17.01 -6.91 4.64
CA VAL A 38 -16.13 -6.50 3.54
C VAL A 38 -14.89 -7.39 3.40
N LEU A 39 -14.52 -8.10 4.48
CA LEU A 39 -13.45 -9.09 4.46
C LEU A 39 -13.92 -10.46 3.99
N MET A 40 -15.22 -10.73 4.01
CA MET A 40 -15.79 -12.02 3.65
C MET A 40 -16.11 -12.16 2.16
N ASN A 41 -15.73 -11.20 1.34
CA ASN A 41 -15.94 -11.25 -0.10
C ASN A 41 -14.61 -11.44 -0.85
N ILE A 42 -14.70 -11.71 -2.14
CA ILE A 42 -13.56 -12.02 -3.02
C ILE A 42 -12.48 -10.90 -3.01
N ASN A 43 -12.85 -9.65 -2.76
CA ASN A 43 -11.93 -8.51 -2.68
C ASN A 43 -11.38 -8.27 -1.26
N GLY A 44 -11.68 -9.15 -0.31
CA GLY A 44 -11.22 -9.01 1.09
C GLY A 44 -9.70 -9.03 1.21
N GLY A 45 -9.05 -9.87 0.41
CA GLY A 45 -7.60 -9.96 0.36
C GLY A 45 -6.92 -8.65 0.00
N PHE A 46 -7.47 -7.89 -0.94
CA PHE A 46 -6.98 -6.56 -1.32
C PHE A 46 -6.93 -5.60 -0.14
N ARG A 47 -7.98 -5.60 0.69
CA ARG A 47 -8.07 -4.71 1.85
C ARG A 47 -7.03 -5.04 2.91
N ILE A 48 -6.81 -6.33 3.17
CA ILE A 48 -5.73 -6.82 4.04
C ILE A 48 -4.37 -6.46 3.42
N GLY A 49 -4.23 -6.66 2.12
CA GLY A 49 -3.03 -6.35 1.35
C GLY A 49 -2.61 -4.88 1.45
N TRP A 50 -3.56 -3.93 1.55
CA TRP A 50 -3.24 -2.50 1.74
C TRP A 50 -2.42 -2.26 3.00
N VAL A 51 -2.78 -2.91 4.12
CA VAL A 51 -2.07 -2.74 5.39
C VAL A 51 -0.70 -3.38 5.32
N ILE A 52 -0.61 -4.61 4.82
CA ILE A 52 0.65 -5.35 4.70
C ILE A 52 1.59 -4.65 3.72
N GLY A 53 1.09 -4.26 2.55
CA GLY A 53 1.87 -3.53 1.54
C GLY A 53 2.37 -2.18 2.04
N ALA A 54 1.54 -1.44 2.82
CA ALA A 54 1.94 -0.19 3.43
C ALA A 54 3.04 -0.39 4.50
N LEU A 55 2.95 -1.45 5.32
CA LEU A 55 3.98 -1.81 6.29
C LEU A 55 5.31 -2.12 5.61
N VAL A 56 5.29 -2.98 4.60
CA VAL A 56 6.51 -3.36 3.85
C VAL A 56 7.11 -2.15 3.13
N ALA A 57 6.31 -1.35 2.44
CA ALA A 57 6.77 -0.14 1.78
C ALA A 57 7.38 0.85 2.79
N GLY A 58 6.75 1.02 3.95
CA GLY A 58 7.24 1.89 5.03
C GLY A 58 8.58 1.41 5.59
N MET A 59 8.74 0.11 5.83
CA MET A 59 9.99 -0.47 6.32
C MET A 59 11.13 -0.30 5.33
N ILE A 60 10.89 -0.58 4.03
CA ILE A 60 11.91 -0.42 2.98
C ILE A 60 12.27 1.06 2.81
N SER A 61 11.28 1.96 2.77
CA SER A 61 11.54 3.39 2.61
C SER A 61 12.30 4.00 3.78
N GLY A 62 12.20 3.41 4.98
CA GLY A 62 12.82 3.89 6.21
C GLY A 62 12.35 5.29 6.61
N ARG A 63 12.67 5.70 7.83
CA ARG A 63 12.35 7.05 8.31
C ARG A 63 13.14 8.09 7.52
N PRO A 64 12.53 9.22 7.15
CA PRO A 64 13.27 10.34 6.58
C PRO A 64 14.29 10.84 7.60
N SER A 65 15.54 11.08 7.17
CA SER A 65 16.60 11.56 8.03
C SER A 65 16.97 12.99 7.69
N VAL A 66 17.45 13.72 8.70
CA VAL A 66 17.88 15.13 8.57
C VAL A 66 18.99 15.29 7.52
N THR A 67 19.71 14.22 7.23
CA THR A 67 20.78 14.18 6.22
C THR A 67 20.24 14.11 4.78
N GLU A 68 18.93 13.80 4.58
CA GLU A 68 18.29 13.73 3.26
C GLU A 68 17.83 15.11 2.74
N LYS A 69 18.62 16.19 2.98
CA LYS A 69 18.31 17.53 2.45
C LYS A 69 18.35 17.61 0.92
N HIS A 70 19.02 16.68 0.27
CA HIS A 70 19.14 16.63 -1.19
C HIS A 70 18.66 15.27 -1.73
N ILE A 71 18.01 15.31 -2.89
CA ILE A 71 17.58 14.12 -3.62
C ILE A 71 18.84 13.39 -4.11
N THR A 72 19.11 12.24 -3.53
CA THR A 72 20.23 11.38 -3.91
C THR A 72 19.71 10.20 -4.74
N VAL A 73 20.51 9.72 -5.70
CA VAL A 73 20.19 8.53 -6.50
C VAL A 73 19.81 7.33 -5.61
N LYS A 74 20.52 7.16 -4.49
CA LYS A 74 20.22 6.13 -3.49
C LYS A 74 18.80 6.28 -2.92
N SER A 75 18.35 7.50 -2.62
CA SER A 75 16.99 7.76 -2.15
C SER A 75 15.94 7.44 -3.22
N ILE A 76 16.21 7.77 -4.49
CA ILE A 76 15.32 7.44 -5.60
C ILE A 76 15.16 5.92 -5.73
N ILE A 77 16.25 5.19 -5.79
CA ILE A 77 16.23 3.73 -5.91
C ILE A 77 15.48 3.10 -4.72
N ARG A 78 15.79 3.54 -3.49
CA ARG A 78 15.16 3.02 -2.28
C ARG A 78 13.65 3.27 -2.26
N LEU A 79 13.20 4.47 -2.62
CA LEU A 79 11.77 4.82 -2.66
C LEU A 79 11.05 4.06 -3.78
N SER A 80 11.66 3.95 -4.96
CA SER A 80 11.11 3.17 -6.06
C SER A 80 10.96 1.70 -5.68
N LEU A 81 11.98 1.11 -5.06
CA LEU A 81 11.93 -0.26 -4.56
C LEU A 81 10.85 -0.44 -3.50
N ALA A 82 10.73 0.50 -2.55
CA ALA A 82 9.71 0.46 -1.51
C ALA A 82 8.29 0.46 -2.08
N VAL A 83 8.03 1.31 -3.08
CA VAL A 83 6.73 1.40 -3.74
C VAL A 83 6.43 0.12 -4.52
N LEU A 84 7.37 -0.35 -5.35
CA LEU A 84 7.17 -1.54 -6.19
C LEU A 84 6.98 -2.79 -5.34
N VAL A 85 7.82 -3.02 -4.32
CA VAL A 85 7.68 -4.18 -3.44
C VAL A 85 6.39 -4.10 -2.63
N GLY A 86 6.04 -2.92 -2.10
CA GLY A 86 4.77 -2.73 -1.39
C GLY A 86 3.54 -3.00 -2.25
N MET A 87 3.59 -2.63 -3.54
CA MET A 87 2.54 -2.95 -4.51
C MET A 87 2.46 -4.44 -4.81
N LEU A 88 3.57 -5.12 -5.00
CA LEU A 88 3.57 -6.57 -5.23
C LEU A 88 3.03 -7.33 -4.02
N VAL A 89 3.45 -6.95 -2.82
CA VAL A 89 3.02 -7.57 -1.56
C VAL A 89 1.51 -7.39 -1.33
N LEU A 90 0.96 -6.27 -1.74
CA LEU A 90 -0.49 -6.01 -1.62
C LEU A 90 -1.33 -7.05 -2.38
N TYR A 91 -0.85 -7.60 -3.50
CA TYR A 91 -1.56 -8.60 -4.28
C TYR A 91 -1.50 -10.02 -3.67
N LEU A 92 -0.57 -10.32 -2.78
CA LEU A 92 -0.40 -11.66 -2.21
C LEU A 92 -1.66 -12.15 -1.48
N PRO A 93 -2.25 -11.42 -0.52
CA PRO A 93 -3.48 -11.86 0.13
C PRO A 93 -4.64 -12.03 -0.85
N GLU A 94 -4.72 -11.20 -1.89
CA GLU A 94 -5.79 -11.28 -2.89
C GLU A 94 -5.74 -12.58 -3.70
N VAL A 95 -4.55 -13.03 -4.09
CA VAL A 95 -4.39 -14.34 -4.76
C VAL A 95 -4.97 -15.46 -3.91
N PHE A 96 -4.67 -15.48 -2.60
CA PHE A 96 -5.21 -16.50 -1.70
C PHE A 96 -6.73 -16.41 -1.57
N TYR A 97 -7.29 -15.20 -1.51
CA TYR A 97 -8.74 -15.02 -1.47
C TYR A 97 -9.42 -15.53 -2.74
N VAL A 98 -8.92 -15.14 -3.91
CA VAL A 98 -9.48 -15.58 -5.19
C VAL A 98 -9.39 -17.10 -5.34
N ILE A 99 -8.29 -17.72 -4.94
CA ILE A 99 -8.15 -19.18 -4.91
C ILE A 99 -9.18 -19.78 -3.95
N GLY A 100 -9.29 -19.27 -2.72
CA GLY A 100 -10.24 -19.78 -1.72
C GLY A 100 -11.69 -19.72 -2.18
N PHE A 101 -12.09 -18.64 -2.85
CA PHE A 101 -13.47 -18.44 -3.31
C PHE A 101 -13.79 -19.15 -4.63
N LYS A 102 -12.82 -19.34 -5.50
CA LYS A 102 -13.06 -19.78 -6.88
C LYS A 102 -12.44 -21.11 -7.26
N SER A 103 -11.62 -21.71 -6.41
CA SER A 103 -10.97 -22.99 -6.74
C SER A 103 -11.94 -24.16 -6.85
N ALA A 104 -13.04 -24.13 -6.09
CA ALA A 104 -14.08 -25.17 -6.16
C ALA A 104 -14.82 -25.19 -7.51
N GLU A 105 -14.99 -24.01 -8.13
CA GLU A 105 -15.69 -23.85 -9.41
C GLU A 105 -14.74 -24.02 -10.62
N LEU A 106 -13.56 -23.43 -10.55
CA LEU A 106 -12.65 -23.26 -11.68
C LEU A 106 -11.36 -24.09 -11.59
N GLY A 107 -11.17 -24.78 -10.46
CA GLY A 107 -9.87 -25.33 -10.11
C GLY A 107 -8.85 -24.24 -9.74
N VAL A 108 -7.74 -24.65 -9.13
CA VAL A 108 -6.69 -23.70 -8.69
C VAL A 108 -6.12 -22.89 -9.87
N LEU A 109 -5.81 -23.56 -10.98
CA LEU A 109 -5.28 -22.91 -12.18
C LEU A 109 -6.26 -21.91 -12.81
N GLY A 110 -7.56 -22.26 -12.82
CA GLY A 110 -8.62 -21.36 -13.28
C GLY A 110 -8.77 -20.13 -12.39
N ALA A 111 -8.71 -20.29 -11.07
CA ALA A 111 -8.76 -19.21 -10.11
C ALA A 111 -7.55 -18.25 -10.26
N VAL A 112 -6.34 -18.79 -10.48
CA VAL A 112 -5.15 -17.97 -10.74
C VAL A 112 -5.27 -17.21 -12.07
N LYS A 113 -5.77 -17.84 -13.13
CA LYS A 113 -6.03 -17.16 -14.41
C LYS A 113 -7.05 -16.03 -14.25
N LEU A 114 -8.12 -16.27 -13.49
CA LEU A 114 -9.11 -15.24 -13.16
C LEU A 114 -8.47 -14.08 -12.41
N PHE A 115 -7.63 -14.36 -11.39
CA PHE A 115 -6.91 -13.32 -10.67
C PHE A 115 -6.07 -12.45 -11.61
N VAL A 116 -5.27 -13.07 -12.45
CA VAL A 116 -4.40 -12.33 -13.40
C VAL A 116 -5.23 -11.49 -14.37
N ALA A 117 -6.29 -12.04 -14.94
CA ALA A 117 -7.09 -11.37 -15.96
C ALA A 117 -8.00 -10.27 -15.38
N ALA A 118 -8.64 -10.51 -14.24
CA ALA A 118 -9.66 -9.62 -13.70
C ALA A 118 -9.11 -8.62 -12.66
N PHE A 119 -8.05 -8.98 -11.93
CA PHE A 119 -7.52 -8.16 -10.84
C PHE A 119 -6.12 -7.62 -11.14
N PHE A 120 -5.19 -8.45 -11.57
CA PHE A 120 -3.79 -8.00 -11.75
C PHE A 120 -3.61 -7.16 -13.02
N ALA A 121 -4.00 -7.68 -14.19
CA ALA A 121 -3.74 -7.02 -15.47
C ALA A 121 -4.41 -5.63 -15.61
N PRO A 122 -5.71 -5.44 -15.30
CA PRO A 122 -6.34 -4.13 -15.46
C PRO A 122 -5.82 -3.09 -14.46
N PHE A 123 -5.44 -3.52 -13.25
CA PHE A 123 -4.92 -2.61 -12.24
C PHE A 123 -3.44 -2.27 -12.42
N LEU A 124 -2.67 -3.12 -13.10
CA LEU A 124 -1.23 -2.91 -13.28
C LEU A 124 -0.89 -1.56 -13.96
N ALA A 125 -1.64 -1.18 -14.99
CA ALA A 125 -1.42 0.10 -15.68
C ALA A 125 -1.71 1.30 -14.76
N VAL A 126 -2.82 1.24 -14.01
CA VAL A 126 -3.22 2.29 -13.07
C VAL A 126 -2.23 2.35 -11.90
N ASP A 127 -1.77 1.22 -11.41
CA ASP A 127 -0.82 1.12 -10.32
C ASP A 127 0.56 1.63 -10.73
N PHE A 128 0.96 1.42 -11.98
CA PHE A 128 2.19 2.01 -12.50
C PHE A 128 2.15 3.54 -12.46
N VAL A 129 1.05 4.15 -12.93
CA VAL A 129 0.86 5.61 -12.85
C VAL A 129 0.87 6.08 -11.38
N LYS A 130 0.16 5.39 -10.50
CA LYS A 130 0.19 5.70 -9.05
C LYS A 130 1.60 5.59 -8.48
N ALA A 131 2.38 4.57 -8.86
CA ALA A 131 3.75 4.41 -8.40
C ALA A 131 4.62 5.60 -8.77
N VAL A 132 4.58 6.02 -10.04
CA VAL A 132 5.33 7.19 -10.52
C VAL A 132 4.94 8.44 -9.74
N VAL A 133 3.65 8.71 -9.59
CA VAL A 133 3.14 9.88 -8.86
C VAL A 133 3.59 9.84 -7.39
N VAL A 134 3.46 8.69 -6.73
CA VAL A 134 3.87 8.53 -5.31
C VAL A 134 5.37 8.74 -5.14
N ILE A 135 6.20 8.23 -6.05
CA ILE A 135 7.66 8.42 -6.01
C ILE A 135 8.01 9.90 -6.17
N LEU A 136 7.46 10.56 -7.20
CA LEU A 136 7.73 12.00 -7.47
C LEU A 136 7.31 12.89 -6.30
N ILE A 137 6.11 12.69 -5.76
CA ILE A 137 5.61 13.44 -4.60
C ILE A 137 6.47 13.15 -3.37
N SER A 138 6.83 11.89 -3.12
CA SER A 138 7.62 11.52 -1.96
C SER A 138 9.02 12.11 -2.01
N LEU A 139 9.67 12.14 -3.17
CA LEU A 139 10.96 12.78 -3.35
C LEU A 139 10.91 14.28 -3.05
N LYS A 140 9.82 14.94 -3.44
CA LYS A 140 9.64 16.38 -3.25
C LYS A 140 9.27 16.75 -1.81
N LEU A 141 8.44 15.94 -1.15
CA LEU A 141 7.91 16.24 0.18
C LEU A 141 8.76 15.71 1.34
N ARG A 142 9.55 14.64 1.16
CA ARG A 142 10.39 14.11 2.24
C ARG A 142 11.33 15.14 2.87
N PRO A 143 12.06 15.98 2.11
CA PRO A 143 12.90 17.02 2.69
C PRO A 143 12.11 18.03 3.55
N VAL A 144 10.87 18.36 3.11
CA VAL A 144 10.00 19.30 3.83
C VAL A 144 9.48 18.69 5.14
N VAL A 145 9.11 17.42 5.13
CA VAL A 145 8.67 16.69 6.32
C VAL A 145 9.78 16.63 7.36
N VAL A 146 11.02 16.40 6.94
CA VAL A 146 12.18 16.38 7.85
C VAL A 146 12.40 17.74 8.50
N GLN A 147 12.32 18.84 7.74
CA GLN A 147 12.54 20.19 8.26
C GLN A 147 11.51 20.54 9.34
N ASN A 148 10.23 20.23 9.12
CA ASN A 148 9.16 20.57 10.05
C ASN A 148 9.14 19.67 11.30
N CYS A 149 9.39 18.38 11.16
CA CYS A 149 9.45 17.47 12.32
C CYS A 149 10.65 17.71 13.25
N THR A 150 11.70 18.38 12.78
CA THR A 150 12.88 18.69 13.61
C THR A 150 12.65 19.94 14.48
N VAL A 151 11.78 20.84 14.03
CA VAL A 151 11.44 22.07 14.79
C VAL A 151 10.57 21.75 16.01
N ASP A 152 9.63 20.81 15.88
CA ASP A 152 8.70 20.45 16.98
C ASP A 152 9.35 19.61 18.09
N PHE A 153 10.57 19.09 17.88
CA PHE A 153 11.29 18.29 18.89
C PHE A 153 12.33 19.12 19.68
N LEU A 154 12.52 20.39 19.33
CA LEU A 154 13.46 21.32 19.96
C LEU A 154 12.75 22.45 20.76
N LEU A 155 11.41 22.44 20.81
CA LEU A 155 10.57 23.29 21.65
C LEU A 155 9.91 22.45 22.75
#